data_0af3270546ad136db267e2e2f6259ca7
#
_entry.id   0af3270546ad136db267e2e2f6259ca7
#
_cell.length_a   1.000
_cell.length_b   1.000
_cell.length_c   1.000
_cell.angle_alpha   90.00
_cell.angle_beta   90.00
_cell.angle_gamma   90.00
#
_symmetry.space_group_name_H-M   'P 1'
#
loop_
_entity.id
_entity.type
_entity.pdbx_description
1 polymer ?
#
loop_
_entity_poly.entity_id
_entity_poly.type
_entity_poly.pdbx_seq_one_letter_code
_entity_poly.pdbx_strand_id
1 'polypeptide(L)'
;MTTQHTATASVATDNAPRYAKQLASHLGRRSEIKELGEDIAIVLTVGECRLHSTEAALELTATAASDDDLRTVTRVVGSHLERFGQRNELAVNWDFPA
;
A
#
# COMPACT_ATOMS: atom_id res chain seq x y z
N MET A 1 5.94 15.27 20.45
CA MET A 1 5.49 15.15 19.06
C MET A 1 5.81 13.76 18.54
N THR A 2 4.81 13.09 18.04
CA THR A 2 5.02 11.76 17.46
C THR A 2 5.52 11.92 16.03
N THR A 3 6.69 11.39 15.73
CA THR A 3 7.23 11.43 14.39
C THR A 3 6.74 10.19 13.63
N GLN A 4 6.04 10.40 12.53
CA GLN A 4 5.66 9.29 11.66
C GLN A 4 6.72 9.08 10.59
N HIS A 5 7.00 7.81 10.33
CA HIS A 5 7.85 7.39 9.22
C HIS A 5 6.96 7.11 8.01
N THR A 6 7.38 7.56 6.85
CA THR A 6 6.59 7.45 5.62
C THR A 6 7.44 6.84 4.51
N ALA A 7 6.84 5.93 3.75
CA ALA A 7 7.43 5.40 2.53
C ALA A 7 6.40 5.48 1.42
N THR A 8 6.85 5.74 0.20
CA THR A 8 5.96 5.86 -0.96
C THR A 8 6.41 4.93 -2.08
N ALA A 9 5.45 4.51 -2.89
CA ALA A 9 5.74 3.73 -4.08
C ALA A 9 4.71 4.07 -5.16
N SER A 10 5.14 4.02 -6.42
CA SER A 10 4.25 4.19 -7.56
C SER A 10 4.39 2.93 -8.42
N VAL A 11 3.29 2.20 -8.57
CA VAL A 11 3.28 0.94 -9.32
C VAL A 11 2.59 1.17 -10.65
N ALA A 12 3.34 1.13 -11.74
CA ALA A 12 2.80 1.38 -13.08
C ALA A 12 1.79 0.29 -13.45
N THR A 13 0.55 0.68 -13.70
CA THR A 13 -0.50 -0.23 -14.13
C THR A 13 -1.70 0.57 -14.64
N ASP A 14 -2.37 0.06 -15.66
CA ASP A 14 -3.63 0.63 -16.15
C ASP A 14 -4.85 0.06 -15.41
N ASN A 15 -4.62 -0.83 -14.44
CA ASN A 15 -5.67 -1.49 -13.65
C ASN A 15 -5.59 -1.13 -12.16
N ALA A 16 -5.14 0.09 -11.84
CA ALA A 16 -4.94 0.49 -10.45
C ALA A 16 -6.16 0.28 -9.54
N PRO A 17 -7.39 0.69 -9.93
CA PRO A 17 -8.55 0.47 -9.06
C PRO A 17 -8.80 -1.00 -8.76
N ARG A 18 -8.58 -1.87 -9.73
CA ARG A 18 -8.78 -3.31 -9.57
C ARG A 18 -7.80 -3.88 -8.56
N TYR A 19 -6.53 -3.53 -8.67
CA TYR A 19 -5.51 -3.99 -7.72
C TYR A 19 -5.74 -3.44 -6.33
N ALA A 20 -6.18 -2.17 -6.22
CA ALA A 20 -6.50 -1.57 -4.93
C ALA A 20 -7.64 -2.33 -4.23
N LYS A 21 -8.71 -2.64 -4.95
CA LYS A 21 -9.83 -3.39 -4.41
C LYS A 21 -9.44 -4.81 -4.02
N GLN A 22 -8.63 -5.46 -4.84
CA GLN A 22 -8.17 -6.82 -4.58
C GLN A 22 -7.29 -6.87 -3.33
N LEU A 23 -6.39 -5.93 -3.19
CA LEU A 23 -5.52 -5.82 -2.03
C LEU A 23 -6.33 -5.54 -0.77
N ALA A 24 -7.27 -4.59 -0.83
CA ALA A 24 -8.14 -4.27 0.30
C ALA A 24 -8.99 -5.47 0.71
N SER A 25 -9.57 -6.17 -0.25
CA SER A 25 -10.37 -7.37 0.03
C SER A 25 -9.55 -8.47 0.72
N HIS A 26 -8.34 -8.68 0.25
CA HIS A 26 -7.47 -9.71 0.80
C HIS A 26 -6.99 -9.34 2.21
N LEU A 27 -6.48 -8.14 2.39
CA LEU A 27 -5.96 -7.69 3.68
C LEU A 27 -7.06 -7.32 4.67
N GLY A 28 -8.26 -7.02 4.17
CA GLY A 28 -9.41 -6.67 5.01
C GLY A 28 -9.89 -7.79 5.91
N ARG A 29 -9.44 -9.02 5.68
CA ARG A 29 -9.78 -10.16 6.55
C ARG A 29 -9.15 -10.03 7.92
N ARG A 30 -8.02 -9.31 8.03
CA ARG A 30 -7.27 -9.14 9.27
C ARG A 30 -6.96 -7.69 9.60
N SER A 31 -7.44 -6.77 8.77
CA SER A 31 -7.13 -5.36 8.91
C SER A 31 -8.38 -4.54 8.69
N GLU A 32 -8.38 -3.31 9.20
CA GLU A 32 -9.46 -2.38 8.95
C GLU A 32 -9.25 -1.72 7.60
N ILE A 33 -10.32 -1.63 6.80
CA ILE A 33 -10.29 -0.96 5.52
C ILE A 33 -11.17 0.28 5.61
N LYS A 34 -10.61 1.43 5.24
CA LYS A 34 -11.34 2.70 5.20
C LYS A 34 -11.41 3.19 3.77
N GLU A 35 -12.62 3.54 3.34
CA GLU A 35 -12.81 4.16 2.05
C GLU A 35 -12.81 5.68 2.24
N LEU A 36 -11.88 6.36 1.55
CA LEU A 36 -11.65 7.79 1.66
C LEU A 36 -11.88 8.46 0.31
N GLY A 37 -13.15 8.53 -0.12
CA GLY A 37 -13.47 9.00 -1.46
C GLY A 37 -12.99 8.00 -2.50
N GLU A 38 -12.04 8.41 -3.35
CA GLU A 38 -11.44 7.53 -4.36
C GLU A 38 -10.28 6.72 -3.80
N ASP A 39 -9.81 7.06 -2.61
CA ASP A 39 -8.68 6.39 -1.97
C ASP A 39 -9.17 5.27 -1.05
N ILE A 40 -8.28 4.33 -0.79
CA ILE A 40 -8.51 3.26 0.17
C ILE A 40 -7.35 3.26 1.16
N ALA A 41 -7.66 3.20 2.45
CA ALA A 41 -6.63 3.05 3.47
C ALA A 41 -6.74 1.67 4.10
N ILE A 42 -5.62 0.97 4.17
CA ILE A 42 -5.51 -0.32 4.85
C ILE A 42 -4.82 -0.08 6.18
N VAL A 43 -5.56 -0.29 7.28
CA VAL A 43 -5.04 -0.04 8.62
C VAL A 43 -4.59 -1.35 9.23
N LEU A 44 -3.29 -1.50 9.37
CA LEU A 44 -2.66 -2.66 9.99
C LEU A 44 -2.36 -2.36 11.47
N THR A 45 -2.06 -3.39 12.25
CA THR A 45 -1.72 -3.22 13.66
C THR A 45 -0.52 -2.27 13.86
N VAL A 46 0.44 -2.33 12.94
CA VAL A 46 1.71 -1.60 13.07
C VAL A 46 1.77 -0.32 12.24
N GLY A 47 0.74 -0.04 11.44
CA GLY A 47 0.74 1.16 10.60
C GLY A 47 -0.37 1.14 9.58
N GLU A 48 -0.25 1.99 8.57
CA GLU A 48 -1.31 2.21 7.60
C GLU A 48 -0.71 2.35 6.20
N CYS A 49 -1.45 1.90 5.19
CA CYS A 49 -1.09 2.15 3.79
C CYS A 49 -2.29 2.73 3.05
N ARG A 50 -2.10 3.90 2.45
CA ARG A 50 -3.11 4.53 1.61
C ARG A 50 -2.86 4.16 0.15
N LEU A 51 -3.93 3.78 -0.55
CA LEU A 51 -3.90 3.39 -1.95
C LEU A 51 -4.63 4.45 -2.75
N HIS A 52 -3.93 5.05 -3.72
CA HIS A 52 -4.50 6.06 -4.61
C HIS A 52 -4.36 5.58 -6.05
N SER A 53 -5.49 5.45 -6.76
CA SER A 53 -5.50 4.96 -8.14
C SER A 53 -5.47 6.12 -9.12
N THR A 54 -4.57 6.02 -10.11
CA THR A 54 -4.55 6.94 -11.24
C THR A 54 -4.74 6.15 -12.53
N GLU A 55 -4.83 6.82 -13.66
CA GLU A 55 -4.96 6.14 -14.96
C GLU A 55 -3.73 5.31 -15.32
N ALA A 56 -2.58 5.68 -14.79
CA ALA A 56 -1.29 5.09 -15.17
C ALA A 56 -0.61 4.32 -14.05
N ALA A 57 -1.08 4.45 -12.80
CA ALA A 57 -0.37 3.85 -11.67
C ALA A 57 -1.26 3.67 -10.45
N LEU A 58 -0.85 2.76 -9.58
CA LEU A 58 -1.34 2.66 -8.21
C LEU A 58 -0.29 3.28 -7.30
N GLU A 59 -0.65 4.36 -6.63
CA GLU A 59 0.26 5.06 -5.73
C GLU A 59 0.01 4.62 -4.29
N LEU A 60 1.08 4.27 -3.60
CA LEU A 60 1.04 3.75 -2.26
C LEU A 60 1.76 4.70 -1.31
N THR A 61 1.13 4.98 -0.16
CA THR A 61 1.76 5.78 0.90
C THR A 61 1.63 5.00 2.20
N ALA A 62 2.74 4.50 2.70
CA ALA A 62 2.80 3.75 3.95
C ALA A 62 3.28 4.64 5.08
N THR A 63 2.65 4.56 6.24
CA THR A 63 3.05 5.30 7.44
C THR A 63 3.06 4.40 8.66
N ALA A 64 3.99 4.65 9.57
CA ALA A 64 4.10 3.91 10.81
C ALA A 64 4.84 4.75 11.86
N ALA A 65 4.76 4.34 13.13
CA ALA A 65 5.37 5.07 14.23
C ALA A 65 6.87 4.83 14.36
N SER A 66 7.39 3.76 13.73
CA SER A 66 8.82 3.44 13.77
C SER A 66 9.28 2.94 12.41
N ASP A 67 10.60 2.95 12.20
CA ASP A 67 11.19 2.44 10.97
C ASP A 67 10.92 0.93 10.80
N ASP A 68 11.03 0.16 11.87
CA ASP A 68 10.77 -1.28 11.84
C ASP A 68 9.32 -1.57 11.46
N ASP A 69 8.38 -0.83 12.05
CA ASP A 69 6.97 -0.98 11.72
C ASP A 69 6.67 -0.56 10.28
N LEU A 70 7.32 0.50 9.82
CA LEU A 70 7.18 0.94 8.42
C LEU A 70 7.65 -0.14 7.46
N ARG A 71 8.76 -0.79 7.75
CA ARG A 71 9.26 -1.90 6.92
C ARG A 71 8.30 -3.07 6.89
N THR A 72 7.62 -3.33 8.01
CA THR A 72 6.58 -4.36 8.07
C THR A 72 5.40 -4.00 7.18
N VAL A 73 4.90 -2.75 7.27
CA VAL A 73 3.78 -2.30 6.45
C VAL A 73 4.13 -2.41 4.95
N THR A 74 5.29 -1.89 4.56
CA THR A 74 5.70 -1.90 3.15
C THR A 74 5.89 -3.32 2.62
N ARG A 75 6.45 -4.21 3.43
CA ARG A 75 6.64 -5.61 3.04
C ARG A 75 5.30 -6.32 2.86
N VAL A 76 4.38 -6.16 3.81
CA VAL A 76 3.06 -6.80 3.73
C VAL A 76 2.30 -6.32 2.50
N VAL A 77 2.19 -5.01 2.32
CA VAL A 77 1.44 -4.44 1.20
C VAL A 77 2.13 -4.77 -0.12
N GLY A 78 3.43 -4.55 -0.22
CA GLY A 78 4.17 -4.74 -1.45
C GLY A 78 4.20 -6.18 -1.91
N SER A 79 4.46 -7.13 -1.00
CA SER A 79 4.54 -8.54 -1.37
C SER A 79 3.19 -9.09 -1.83
N HIS A 80 2.09 -8.67 -1.20
CA HIS A 80 0.76 -9.09 -1.62
C HIS A 80 0.40 -8.53 -3.00
N LEU A 81 0.72 -7.26 -3.23
CA LEU A 81 0.44 -6.62 -4.50
C LEU A 81 1.26 -7.25 -5.64
N GLU A 82 2.53 -7.52 -5.41
CA GLU A 82 3.39 -8.18 -6.39
C GLU A 82 2.87 -9.57 -6.73
N ARG A 83 2.36 -10.27 -5.73
CA ARG A 83 1.79 -11.60 -5.94
C ARG A 83 0.54 -11.55 -6.80
N PHE A 84 -0.36 -10.60 -6.57
CA PHE A 84 -1.57 -10.44 -7.38
C PHE A 84 -1.25 -10.03 -8.80
N GLY A 85 -0.23 -9.20 -8.99
CA GLY A 85 0.18 -8.69 -10.29
C GLY A 85 1.29 -9.48 -10.96
N GLN A 86 1.54 -10.71 -10.54
CA GLN A 86 2.66 -11.51 -11.03
C GLN A 86 2.65 -11.71 -12.55
N ARG A 87 1.47 -11.89 -13.14
CA ARG A 87 1.36 -12.07 -14.60
C ARG A 87 1.72 -10.82 -15.38
N ASN A 88 1.57 -9.66 -14.77
CA ASN A 88 1.89 -8.37 -15.37
C ASN A 88 3.23 -7.85 -14.89
N GLU A 89 4.00 -8.68 -14.20
CA GLU A 89 5.32 -8.35 -13.69
C GLU A 89 5.34 -7.09 -12.82
N LEU A 90 4.28 -6.90 -12.02
CA LEU A 90 4.23 -5.75 -11.10
C LEU A 90 5.35 -5.83 -10.10
N ALA A 91 6.05 -4.72 -9.93
CA ALA A 91 7.11 -4.58 -8.95
C ALA A 91 6.81 -3.36 -8.08
N VAL A 92 6.97 -3.52 -6.77
CA VAL A 92 6.75 -2.43 -5.82
C VAL A 92 8.11 -1.99 -5.28
N ASN A 93 8.53 -0.81 -5.69
CA ASN A 93 9.80 -0.23 -5.25
C ASN A 93 9.51 0.92 -4.31
N TRP A 94 9.76 0.69 -3.02
CA TRP A 94 9.46 1.67 -2.00
C TRP A 94 10.58 2.71 -1.88
N ASP A 95 10.18 3.97 -1.78
CA ASP A 95 11.08 5.07 -1.50
C ASP A 95 10.97 5.41 -0.01
N PHE A 96 12.07 5.20 0.71
CA PHE A 96 12.17 5.50 2.14
C PHE A 96 12.95 6.81 2.29
N PRO A 97 12.28 7.91 2.67
CA PRO A 97 12.99 9.16 2.88
C PRO A 97 14.04 9.01 3.98
N ALA A 98 15.18 9.59 3.77
CA ALA A 98 16.26 9.53 4.73
C ALA A 98 15.95 10.37 5.98
#